data_8c53ce1acf32991323218a5d3af11984
#
_entry.id   8c53ce1acf32991323218a5d3af11984
#
_cell.length_a   1.000
_cell.length_b   1.000
_cell.length_c   1.000
_cell.angle_alpha   90.00
_cell.angle_beta   90.00
_cell.angle_gamma   90.00
#
_symmetry.space_group_name_H-M   'P 1'
#
loop_
_entity.id
_entity.type
_entity.pdbx_description
1 polymer ?
#
loop_
_entity_poly.entity_id
_entity_poly.type
_entity_poly.pdbx_seq_one_letter_code
_entity_poly.pdbx_strand_id
1 'polypeptide(L)'
;VQRGKKLIPCAGLISKTYEDIGGSVVNIGKPFSPVFNEAIEMIKKYSSHKEQKILVVGDGLETDIKGANMIGLDSILVLGGLFSNNSKAKILELMENKNIYPNYIIDEFNW
;
A
#
# COMPACT_ATOMS: atom_id res chain seq x y z
N VAL A 1 11.46 6.10 -2.35
CA VAL A 1 10.87 5.91 -3.68
C VAL A 1 11.96 5.44 -4.62
N GLN A 2 11.66 4.45 -5.44
CA GLN A 2 12.58 3.96 -6.46
C GLN A 2 12.56 4.90 -7.68
N ARG A 3 13.73 5.37 -8.08
CA ARG A 3 13.95 6.11 -9.35
C ARG A 3 14.99 5.37 -10.16
N GLY A 4 14.55 4.64 -11.17
CA GLY A 4 15.40 3.71 -11.92
C GLY A 4 16.02 2.67 -11.00
N LYS A 5 17.35 2.58 -10.95
CA LYS A 5 18.10 1.63 -10.08
C LYS A 5 18.42 2.21 -8.68
N LYS A 6 18.03 3.46 -8.40
CA LYS A 6 18.36 4.13 -7.12
C LYS A 6 17.14 4.27 -6.23
N LEU A 7 17.33 3.99 -4.95
CA LEU A 7 16.35 4.31 -3.92
C LEU A 7 16.60 5.75 -3.44
N ILE A 8 15.61 6.63 -3.65
CA ILE A 8 15.70 8.03 -3.24
C ILE A 8 14.89 8.23 -1.96
N PRO A 9 15.50 8.81 -0.92
CA PRO A 9 14.79 9.12 0.32
C PRO A 9 13.66 10.12 0.04
N CYS A 10 12.52 9.90 0.69
CA CYS A 10 11.33 10.74 0.63
C CYS A 10 10.93 11.19 2.03
N ALA A 11 9.81 11.90 2.13
CA ALA A 11 9.27 12.42 3.38
C ALA A 11 9.24 11.40 4.53
N GLY A 12 8.94 10.12 4.24
CA GLY A 12 8.94 9.06 5.26
C GLY A 12 10.31 8.80 5.90
N LEU A 13 11.43 9.01 5.19
CA LEU A 13 12.74 8.91 5.81
C LEU A 13 13.04 10.12 6.71
N ILE A 14 12.63 11.31 6.28
CA ILE A 14 12.75 12.53 7.08
C ILE A 14 11.94 12.39 8.38
N SER A 15 10.70 11.91 8.27
CA SER A 15 9.81 11.64 9.41
C SER A 15 10.48 10.69 10.39
N LYS A 16 11.00 9.57 9.90
CA LYS A 16 11.68 8.58 10.73
C LYS A 16 12.91 9.16 11.43
N THR A 17 13.75 9.91 10.70
CA THR A 17 14.93 10.55 11.31
C THR A 17 14.51 11.53 12.40
N TYR A 18 13.41 12.26 12.22
CA TYR A 18 12.89 13.18 13.23
C TYR A 18 12.37 12.44 14.47
N GLU A 19 11.68 11.31 14.28
CA GLU A 19 11.26 10.42 15.39
C GLU A 19 12.47 9.86 16.15
N ASP A 20 13.52 9.42 15.43
CA ASP A 20 14.75 8.84 16.03
C ASP A 20 15.49 9.83 16.95
N ILE A 21 15.33 11.14 16.73
CA ILE A 21 15.88 12.20 17.60
C ILE A 21 14.87 12.74 18.64
N GLY A 22 13.73 12.04 18.82
CA GLY A 22 12.72 12.37 19.83
C GLY A 22 11.59 13.29 19.36
N GLY A 23 11.48 13.55 18.07
CA GLY A 23 10.39 14.33 17.48
C GLY A 23 9.09 13.55 17.41
N SER A 24 7.95 14.25 17.34
CA SER A 24 6.63 13.67 17.14
C SER A 24 6.19 13.84 15.70
N VAL A 25 5.71 12.75 15.06
CA VAL A 25 5.30 12.72 13.66
C VAL A 25 3.89 12.19 13.51
N VAL A 26 3.12 12.78 12.61
CA VAL A 26 1.84 12.26 12.15
C VAL A 26 2.00 11.79 10.70
N ASN A 27 1.92 10.48 10.50
CA ASN A 27 2.02 9.87 9.18
C ASN A 27 0.62 9.77 8.55
N ILE A 28 0.42 10.41 7.39
CA ILE A 28 -0.87 10.46 6.68
C ILE A 28 -0.88 9.51 5.47
N GLY A 29 0.26 9.38 4.77
CA GLY A 29 0.39 8.58 3.55
C GLY A 29 0.32 7.07 3.80
N LYS A 30 0.19 6.28 2.73
CA LYS A 30 0.20 4.80 2.78
C LYS A 30 1.46 4.26 3.48
N PRO A 31 1.36 3.25 4.34
CA PRO A 31 0.21 2.36 4.65
C PRO A 31 -0.71 2.87 5.76
N PHE A 32 -0.55 4.08 6.25
CA PHE A 32 -1.29 4.58 7.42
C PHE A 32 -2.76 4.84 7.10
N SER A 33 -3.61 4.57 8.08
CA SER A 33 -5.08 4.62 7.95
C SER A 33 -5.67 5.98 7.51
N PRO A 34 -5.10 7.16 7.80
CA PRO A 34 -5.74 8.41 7.44
C PRO A 34 -6.07 8.56 5.95
N VAL A 35 -5.14 8.18 5.06
CA VAL A 35 -5.38 8.29 3.60
C VAL A 35 -6.49 7.35 3.12
N PHE A 36 -6.59 6.14 3.70
CA PHE A 36 -7.64 5.18 3.34
C PHE A 36 -9.00 5.62 3.89
N ASN A 37 -9.03 6.11 5.13
CA ASN A 37 -10.27 6.60 5.74
C ASN A 37 -10.84 7.77 4.97
N GLU A 38 -10.01 8.72 4.54
CA GLU A 38 -10.45 9.83 3.70
C GLU A 38 -11.03 9.35 2.37
N ALA A 39 -10.36 8.40 1.71
CA ALA A 39 -10.87 7.80 0.47
C ALA A 39 -12.23 7.11 0.67
N ILE A 40 -12.39 6.36 1.78
CA ILE A 40 -13.66 5.70 2.13
C ILE A 40 -14.78 6.73 2.35
N GLU A 41 -14.49 7.81 3.07
CA GLU A 41 -15.49 8.88 3.30
C GLU A 41 -15.87 9.59 1.98
N MET A 42 -14.91 9.81 1.09
CA MET A 42 -15.21 10.35 -0.25
C MET A 42 -16.09 9.38 -1.06
N ILE A 43 -15.80 8.07 -1.03
CA ILE A 43 -16.62 7.07 -1.72
C ILE A 43 -18.05 7.10 -1.16
N LYS A 44 -18.23 7.07 0.16
CA LYS A 44 -19.56 7.15 0.81
C LYS A 44 -20.32 8.40 0.40
N LYS A 45 -19.64 9.54 0.32
CA LYS A 45 -20.24 10.84 -0.02
C LYS A 45 -20.72 10.91 -1.47
N TYR A 46 -19.95 10.32 -2.40
CA TYR A 46 -20.21 10.47 -3.84
C TYR A 46 -20.87 9.26 -4.48
N SER A 47 -20.97 8.12 -3.80
CA SER A 47 -21.65 6.96 -4.32
C SER A 47 -23.13 6.97 -3.96
N SER A 48 -23.96 6.63 -4.94
CA SER A 48 -25.41 6.45 -4.76
C SER A 48 -25.80 5.10 -4.14
N HIS A 49 -24.87 4.17 -4.01
CA HIS A 49 -25.13 2.82 -3.49
C HIS A 49 -24.97 2.78 -1.97
N LYS A 50 -25.95 2.16 -1.28
CA LYS A 50 -25.94 2.01 0.19
C LYS A 50 -24.92 0.99 0.70
N GLU A 51 -24.66 -0.06 -0.11
CA GLU A 51 -23.67 -1.08 0.18
C GLU A 51 -22.54 -1.00 -0.84
N GLN A 52 -21.33 -0.73 -0.36
CA GLN A 52 -20.15 -0.60 -1.20
C GLN A 52 -19.13 -1.65 -0.79
N LYS A 53 -18.68 -2.42 -1.78
CA LYS A 53 -17.48 -3.24 -1.63
C LYS A 53 -16.30 -2.44 -2.15
N ILE A 54 -15.35 -2.17 -1.27
CA ILE A 54 -14.13 -1.41 -1.59
C ILE A 54 -12.99 -2.40 -1.76
N LEU A 55 -12.26 -2.26 -2.85
CA LEU A 55 -11.11 -3.09 -3.18
C LEU A 55 -9.90 -2.17 -3.39
N VAL A 56 -8.83 -2.42 -2.66
CA VAL A 56 -7.57 -1.70 -2.83
C VAL A 56 -6.74 -2.38 -3.91
N VAL A 57 -6.32 -1.64 -4.92
CA VAL A 57 -5.48 -2.12 -6.02
C VAL A 57 -4.16 -1.37 -6.01
N GLY A 58 -3.04 -2.08 -5.95
CA GLY A 58 -1.72 -1.44 -5.93
C GLY A 58 -0.57 -2.41 -6.14
N ASP A 59 0.61 -1.86 -6.39
CA ASP A 59 1.86 -2.60 -6.61
C ASP A 59 2.79 -2.58 -5.39
N GLY A 60 2.44 -1.83 -4.35
CA GLY A 60 3.24 -1.68 -3.15
C GLY A 60 2.81 -2.63 -2.02
N LEU A 61 3.58 -3.69 -1.76
CA LEU A 61 3.28 -4.63 -0.68
C LEU A 61 3.25 -3.93 0.70
N GLU A 62 4.27 -3.11 1.00
CA GLU A 62 4.40 -2.42 2.31
C GLU A 62 3.61 -1.10 2.38
N THR A 63 2.95 -0.70 1.31
CA THR A 63 2.15 0.52 1.24
C THR A 63 0.68 0.22 1.01
N ASP A 64 0.34 -0.25 -0.18
CA ASP A 64 -1.05 -0.48 -0.58
C ASP A 64 -1.65 -1.69 0.14
N ILE A 65 -0.97 -2.84 0.06
CA ILE A 65 -1.49 -4.08 0.62
C ILE A 65 -1.46 -4.05 2.15
N LYS A 66 -0.35 -3.61 2.73
CA LYS A 66 -0.26 -3.41 4.18
C LYS A 66 -1.33 -2.48 4.71
N GLY A 67 -1.56 -1.36 4.01
CA GLY A 67 -2.60 -0.41 4.41
C GLY A 67 -4.00 -1.01 4.34
N ALA A 68 -4.33 -1.76 3.28
CA ALA A 68 -5.59 -2.49 3.16
C ALA A 68 -5.77 -3.50 4.29
N ASN A 69 -4.74 -4.33 4.58
CA ASN A 69 -4.78 -5.30 5.68
C ASN A 69 -5.04 -4.62 7.05
N MET A 70 -4.40 -3.46 7.31
CA MET A 70 -4.54 -2.72 8.57
C MET A 70 -5.97 -2.23 8.83
N ILE A 71 -6.74 -1.95 7.78
CA ILE A 71 -8.11 -1.43 7.88
C ILE A 71 -9.18 -2.45 7.49
N GLY A 72 -8.78 -3.71 7.21
CA GLY A 72 -9.69 -4.82 6.90
C GLY A 72 -10.37 -4.73 5.54
N LEU A 73 -9.73 -4.08 4.55
CA LEU A 73 -10.19 -4.06 3.16
C LEU A 73 -9.55 -5.17 2.33
N ASP A 74 -10.31 -5.69 1.38
CA ASP A 74 -9.78 -6.58 0.35
C ASP A 74 -8.77 -5.87 -0.54
N SER A 75 -7.78 -6.61 -1.03
CA SER A 75 -6.71 -6.04 -1.85
C SER A 75 -6.24 -6.93 -2.98
N ILE A 76 -5.78 -6.29 -4.06
CA ILE A 76 -5.11 -6.90 -5.21
C ILE A 76 -3.69 -6.37 -5.30
N LEU A 77 -2.70 -7.26 -5.29
CA LEU A 77 -1.31 -6.93 -5.61
C LEU A 77 -1.08 -7.06 -7.12
N VAL A 78 -0.63 -5.98 -7.75
CA VAL A 78 -0.29 -5.93 -9.18
C VAL A 78 1.21 -6.11 -9.35
N LEU A 79 1.64 -7.14 -10.07
CA LEU A 79 3.06 -7.49 -10.22
C LEU A 79 3.80 -6.68 -11.29
N GLY A 80 3.08 -6.08 -12.25
CA GLY A 80 3.66 -5.29 -13.35
C GLY A 80 4.33 -3.97 -12.91
N GLY A 81 4.17 -3.53 -11.66
CA GLY A 81 4.80 -2.36 -11.09
C GLY A 81 6.15 -2.65 -10.42
N LEU A 82 6.23 -2.45 -9.11
CA LEU A 82 7.45 -2.61 -8.31
C LEU A 82 8.08 -4.01 -8.38
N PHE A 83 7.28 -5.03 -8.70
CA PHE A 83 7.71 -6.42 -8.75
C PHE A 83 7.95 -6.96 -10.17
N SER A 84 7.91 -6.13 -11.21
CA SER A 84 8.05 -6.54 -12.61
C SER A 84 9.29 -7.40 -12.92
N ASN A 85 10.36 -7.26 -12.15
CA ASN A 85 11.61 -8.01 -12.29
C ASN A 85 11.80 -9.11 -11.22
N ASN A 86 10.78 -9.41 -10.43
CA ASN A 86 10.86 -10.40 -9.36
C ASN A 86 10.17 -11.69 -9.75
N SER A 87 10.74 -12.84 -9.38
CA SER A 87 10.04 -14.12 -9.51
C SER A 87 8.88 -14.22 -8.52
N LYS A 88 7.81 -14.94 -8.88
CA LYS A 88 6.67 -15.19 -7.99
C LYS A 88 7.11 -15.80 -6.65
N ALA A 89 8.09 -16.71 -6.66
CA ALA A 89 8.64 -17.32 -5.45
C ALA A 89 9.24 -16.27 -4.49
N LYS A 90 9.99 -15.30 -5.02
CA LYS A 90 10.57 -14.23 -4.21
C LYS A 90 9.52 -13.28 -3.64
N ILE A 91 8.44 -13.07 -4.37
CA ILE A 91 7.32 -12.25 -3.89
C ILE A 91 6.60 -12.95 -2.74
N LEU A 92 6.33 -14.26 -2.88
CA LEU A 92 5.72 -15.06 -1.81
C LEU A 92 6.59 -15.09 -0.55
N GLU A 93 7.90 -15.30 -0.69
CA GLU A 93 8.86 -15.22 0.41
C GLU A 93 8.81 -13.85 1.11
N LEU A 94 8.72 -12.77 0.34
CA LEU A 94 8.62 -11.42 0.89
C LEU A 94 7.31 -11.21 1.67
N MET A 95 6.20 -11.74 1.14
CA MET A 95 4.89 -11.69 1.81
C MET A 95 4.93 -12.43 3.15
N GLU A 96 5.51 -13.63 3.18
CA GLU A 96 5.67 -14.42 4.40
C GLU A 96 6.55 -13.70 5.42
N ASN A 97 7.73 -13.22 5.01
CA ASN A 97 8.67 -12.52 5.88
C ASN A 97 8.10 -11.24 6.48
N LYS A 98 7.18 -10.56 5.76
CA LYS A 98 6.53 -9.32 6.21
C LYS A 98 5.18 -9.56 6.90
N ASN A 99 4.64 -10.77 6.81
CA ASN A 99 3.28 -11.12 7.23
C ASN A 99 2.24 -10.17 6.60
N ILE A 100 2.35 -9.94 5.28
CA ILE A 100 1.45 -9.08 4.50
C ILE A 100 0.90 -9.88 3.32
N TYR A 101 -0.43 -10.04 3.27
CA TYR A 101 -1.09 -10.88 2.27
C TYR A 101 -2.19 -10.12 1.56
N PRO A 102 -2.15 -10.01 0.20
CA PRO A 102 -3.29 -9.56 -0.58
C PRO A 102 -4.34 -10.68 -0.69
N ASN A 103 -5.59 -10.33 -0.97
CA ASN A 103 -6.63 -11.32 -1.30
C ASN A 103 -6.40 -11.92 -2.70
N TYR A 104 -5.87 -11.11 -3.62
CA TYR A 104 -5.60 -11.53 -5.00
C TYR A 104 -4.25 -11.01 -5.48
N ILE A 105 -3.66 -11.72 -6.44
CA ILE A 105 -2.43 -11.32 -7.13
C ILE A 105 -2.70 -11.41 -8.63
N ILE A 106 -2.37 -10.34 -9.37
CA ILE A 106 -2.50 -10.28 -10.83
C ILE A 106 -1.18 -9.81 -11.44
N ASP A 107 -0.86 -10.28 -12.64
CA ASP A 107 0.37 -9.89 -13.33
C ASP A 107 0.29 -8.43 -13.81
N GLU A 108 -0.83 -8.05 -14.43
CA GLU A 108 -1.08 -6.70 -14.94
C GLU A 108 -2.52 -6.27 -14.65
N PHE A 109 -2.71 -4.96 -14.55
CA PHE A 109 -4.03 -4.37 -14.38
C PHE A 109 -4.48 -3.78 -15.72
N ASN A 110 -5.37 -4.47 -16.40
CA ASN A 110 -5.96 -4.07 -17.67
C ASN A 110 -7.46 -3.82 -17.51
N TRP A 111 -7.94 -2.72 -18.09
CA TRP A 111 -9.36 -2.36 -18.16
C TRP A 111 -10.02 -2.95 -19.40
#